data_db7d12571ec9959f05a34180a58b4494
#
_entry.id   db7d12571ec9959f05a34180a58b4494
#
_cell.length_a   1.000
_cell.length_b   1.000
_cell.length_c   1.000
_cell.angle_alpha   90.00
_cell.angle_beta   90.00
_cell.angle_gamma   90.00
#
_symmetry.space_group_name_H-M   'P 1'
#
loop_
_entity.id
_entity.type
_entity.pdbx_description
1 polymer ?
#
loop_
_entity_poly.entity_id
_entity_poly.type
_entity_poly.pdbx_seq_one_letter_code
_entity_poly.pdbx_strand_id
1 'polypeptide(L)'
;LRAAHFVEDRELYQIDVLEEIVQESGLDINAFRSYMDDGSAQKAFIGDLYLAGEAEVTSFPTFSIKYNQKTFILRGFVEFDVFMEAILEIMGRVIMPRFPKVTDQAFLDMLAKHPRMSREEIESAFNFSKDEPMKDFLDRMIGEGRIQMTHFDKTFFVSRI
;
A
#
# COMPACT_ATOMS: atom_id res chain seq x y z
N LEU A 1 -2.66 5.40 7.29
CA LEU A 1 -4.09 5.68 7.08
C LEU A 1 -4.86 4.45 6.59
N ARG A 2 -4.43 3.76 5.50
CA ARG A 2 -5.16 2.61 4.93
C ARG A 2 -5.40 1.50 5.96
N ALA A 3 -4.38 1.08 6.70
CA ALA A 3 -4.52 0.06 7.73
C ALA A 3 -5.44 0.53 8.87
N ALA A 4 -5.27 1.76 9.31
CA ALA A 4 -6.09 2.34 10.37
C ALA A 4 -7.58 2.34 10.01
N HIS A 5 -7.93 2.67 8.77
CA HIS A 5 -9.32 2.71 8.34
C HIS A 5 -9.91 1.31 8.06
N PHE A 6 -9.25 0.54 7.16
CA PHE A 6 -9.86 -0.70 6.65
C PHE A 6 -9.66 -1.92 7.55
N VAL A 7 -8.77 -1.85 8.53
CA VAL A 7 -8.40 -2.98 9.37
C VAL A 7 -8.66 -2.72 10.83
N GLU A 8 -8.27 -1.53 11.31
CA GLU A 8 -8.39 -1.14 12.70
C GLU A 8 -9.72 -0.40 12.98
N ASP A 9 -10.53 -0.18 11.94
CA ASP A 9 -11.83 0.52 11.98
C ASP A 9 -11.76 1.88 12.69
N ARG A 10 -10.63 2.61 12.50
CA ARG A 10 -10.41 3.92 13.10
C ARG A 10 -11.17 5.01 12.34
N GLU A 11 -11.79 5.92 13.05
CA GLU A 11 -12.61 7.00 12.50
C GLU A 11 -11.76 8.17 12.01
N LEU A 12 -11.26 8.09 10.75
CA LEU A 12 -10.33 9.06 10.17
C LEU A 12 -10.88 10.49 10.01
N TYR A 13 -12.15 10.71 10.27
CA TYR A 13 -12.75 12.04 10.27
C TYR A 13 -12.52 12.81 11.59
N GLN A 14 -12.05 12.13 12.62
CA GLN A 14 -11.71 12.72 13.90
C GLN A 14 -10.24 13.17 13.91
N ILE A 15 -9.99 14.42 14.30
CA ILE A 15 -8.64 15.01 14.26
C ILE A 15 -7.68 14.35 15.24
N ASP A 16 -8.17 13.99 16.43
CA ASP A 16 -7.42 13.28 17.45
C ASP A 16 -6.94 11.91 16.98
N VAL A 17 -7.78 11.17 16.25
CA VAL A 17 -7.42 9.89 15.61
C VAL A 17 -6.33 10.10 14.56
N LEU A 18 -6.43 11.17 13.75
CA LEU A 18 -5.38 11.49 12.78
C LEU A 18 -4.07 11.86 13.47
N GLU A 19 -4.10 12.61 14.56
CA GLU A 19 -2.93 12.96 15.36
C GLU A 19 -2.23 11.74 15.94
N GLU A 20 -2.99 10.77 16.46
CA GLU A 20 -2.44 9.49 16.93
C GLU A 20 -1.72 8.75 15.80
N ILE A 21 -2.36 8.65 14.63
CA ILE A 21 -1.77 7.97 13.47
C ILE A 21 -0.48 8.67 13.01
N VAL A 22 -0.45 10.00 13.04
CA VAL A 22 0.75 10.80 12.73
C VAL A 22 1.90 10.45 13.68
N GLN A 23 1.62 10.40 15.00
CA GLN A 23 2.62 10.03 16.01
C GLN A 23 3.10 8.60 15.85
N GLU A 24 2.19 7.63 15.67
CA GLU A 24 2.52 6.22 15.43
C GLU A 24 3.37 6.02 14.18
N SER A 25 3.19 6.89 13.17
CA SER A 25 3.97 6.87 11.93
C SER A 25 5.33 7.58 12.05
N GLY A 26 5.68 8.12 13.21
CA GLY A 26 6.93 8.85 13.44
C GLY A 26 7.01 10.20 12.73
N LEU A 27 5.89 10.76 12.32
CA LEU A 27 5.82 12.08 11.70
C LEU A 27 5.76 13.19 12.76
N ASP A 28 6.17 14.41 12.36
CA ASP A 28 6.13 15.58 13.24
C ASP A 28 4.68 16.05 13.45
N ILE A 29 4.18 15.86 14.67
CA ILE A 29 2.82 16.26 15.06
C ILE A 29 2.62 17.78 15.02
N ASN A 30 3.64 18.57 15.34
CA ASN A 30 3.52 20.02 15.34
C ASN A 30 3.44 20.55 13.91
N ALA A 31 4.24 19.97 13.00
CA ALA A 31 4.14 20.26 11.57
C ALA A 31 2.77 19.88 11.02
N PHE A 32 2.23 18.72 11.41
CA PHE A 32 0.87 18.29 11.01
C PHE A 32 -0.20 19.28 11.48
N ARG A 33 -0.20 19.65 12.77
CA ARG A 33 -1.15 20.63 13.33
C ARG A 33 -1.07 21.96 12.60
N SER A 34 0.16 22.49 12.44
CA SER A 34 0.36 23.76 11.71
C SER A 34 -0.21 23.71 10.31
N TYR A 35 0.01 22.61 9.59
CA TYR A 35 -0.48 22.40 8.22
C TYR A 35 -2.00 22.31 8.12
N MET A 36 -2.65 21.75 9.16
CA MET A 36 -4.12 21.71 9.26
C MET A 36 -4.71 23.07 9.60
N ASP A 37 -4.07 23.83 10.52
CA ASP A 37 -4.60 25.08 11.09
C ASP A 37 -4.41 26.28 10.16
N ASP A 38 -3.30 26.34 9.40
CA ASP A 38 -2.94 27.49 8.55
C ASP A 38 -3.62 27.47 7.16
N GLY A 39 -4.46 26.46 6.89
CA GLY A 39 -5.17 26.26 5.63
C GLY A 39 -4.34 25.63 4.52
N SER A 40 -3.10 25.25 4.77
CA SER A 40 -2.22 24.60 3.79
C SER A 40 -2.76 23.26 3.34
N ALA A 41 -3.31 22.44 4.26
CA ALA A 41 -3.92 21.17 3.94
C ALA A 41 -5.14 21.35 3.03
N GLN A 42 -6.02 22.31 3.33
CA GLN A 42 -7.18 22.62 2.51
C GLN A 42 -6.77 23.11 1.12
N LYS A 43 -5.77 23.97 1.02
CA LYS A 43 -5.25 24.47 -0.25
C LYS A 43 -4.67 23.35 -1.10
N ALA A 44 -3.90 22.42 -0.50
CA ALA A 44 -3.35 21.26 -1.18
C ALA A 44 -4.49 20.36 -1.73
N PHE A 45 -5.49 20.05 -0.90
CA PHE A 45 -6.65 19.26 -1.30
C PHE A 45 -7.44 19.88 -2.48
N ILE A 46 -7.68 21.20 -2.44
CA ILE A 46 -8.32 21.92 -3.56
C ILE A 46 -7.47 21.84 -4.82
N GLY A 47 -6.14 21.95 -4.68
CA GLY A 47 -5.20 21.75 -5.79
C GLY A 47 -5.30 20.35 -6.41
N ASP A 48 -5.40 19.31 -5.59
CA ASP A 48 -5.55 17.93 -6.05
C ASP A 48 -6.90 17.72 -6.75
N LEU A 49 -7.99 18.30 -6.23
CA LEU A 49 -9.30 18.26 -6.90
C LEU A 49 -9.27 18.96 -8.27
N TYR A 50 -8.59 20.08 -8.38
CA TYR A 50 -8.41 20.77 -9.66
C TYR A 50 -7.65 19.87 -10.66
N LEU A 51 -6.53 19.28 -10.26
CA LEU A 51 -5.74 18.36 -11.09
C LEU A 51 -6.54 17.12 -11.50
N ALA A 52 -7.36 16.58 -10.60
CA ALA A 52 -8.26 15.48 -10.91
C ALA A 52 -9.30 15.88 -11.96
N GLY A 53 -9.85 17.09 -11.86
CA GLY A 53 -10.78 17.65 -12.85
C GLY A 53 -10.12 17.82 -14.23
N GLU A 54 -8.93 18.42 -14.29
CA GLU A 54 -8.15 18.57 -15.53
C GLU A 54 -7.79 17.22 -16.19
N ALA A 55 -7.58 16.19 -15.37
CA ALA A 55 -7.31 14.84 -15.84
C ALA A 55 -8.61 14.04 -16.16
N GLU A 56 -9.77 14.67 -16.09
CA GLU A 56 -11.08 14.03 -16.31
C GLU A 56 -11.28 12.77 -15.45
N VAL A 57 -10.86 12.81 -14.20
CA VAL A 57 -11.05 11.71 -13.24
C VAL A 57 -12.53 11.67 -12.84
N THR A 58 -13.25 10.65 -13.30
CA THR A 58 -14.68 10.47 -13.04
C THR A 58 -15.00 9.34 -12.07
N SER A 59 -13.99 8.56 -11.71
CA SER A 59 -14.13 7.41 -10.79
C SER A 59 -12.83 7.10 -10.07
N PHE A 60 -12.91 6.39 -8.95
CA PHE A 60 -11.76 5.91 -8.19
C PHE A 60 -11.78 4.37 -8.09
N PRO A 61 -10.60 3.74 -8.15
CA PRO A 61 -9.30 4.33 -8.49
C PRO A 61 -9.22 4.76 -9.96
N THR A 62 -8.37 5.74 -10.27
CA THR A 62 -7.97 6.06 -11.64
C THR A 62 -6.45 6.01 -11.72
N PHE A 63 -5.92 5.27 -12.67
CA PHE A 63 -4.49 5.12 -12.90
C PHE A 63 -4.07 5.85 -14.17
N SER A 64 -3.07 6.71 -14.08
CA SER A 64 -2.43 7.33 -15.23
C SER A 64 -1.04 6.71 -15.43
N ILE A 65 -0.89 5.92 -16.50
CA ILE A 65 0.37 5.27 -16.87
C ILE A 65 1.02 6.11 -17.95
N LYS A 66 2.21 6.62 -17.68
CA LYS A 66 2.99 7.44 -18.63
C LYS A 66 4.28 6.75 -18.99
N TYR A 67 4.55 6.69 -20.29
CA TYR A 67 5.83 6.21 -20.81
C TYR A 67 6.22 7.00 -22.07
N ASN A 68 7.38 7.64 -22.05
CA ASN A 68 7.78 8.61 -23.04
C ASN A 68 6.70 9.70 -23.21
N GLN A 69 6.17 9.85 -24.44
CA GLN A 69 5.11 10.84 -24.76
C GLN A 69 3.70 10.24 -24.77
N LYS A 70 3.56 8.96 -24.40
CA LYS A 70 2.27 8.28 -24.36
C LYS A 70 1.69 8.31 -22.94
N THR A 71 0.39 8.43 -22.85
CA THR A 71 -0.36 8.31 -21.59
C THR A 71 -1.53 7.35 -21.81
N PHE A 72 -1.70 6.44 -20.88
CA PHE A 72 -2.84 5.52 -20.82
C PHE A 72 -3.59 5.74 -19.51
N ILE A 73 -4.91 5.80 -19.55
CA ILE A 73 -5.74 6.03 -18.36
C ILE A 73 -6.67 4.84 -18.15
N LEU A 74 -6.58 4.23 -16.98
CA LEU A 74 -7.47 3.18 -16.52
C LEU A 74 -8.38 3.76 -15.44
N ARG A 75 -9.70 3.61 -15.59
CA ARG A 75 -10.71 4.16 -14.67
C ARG A 75 -11.47 3.05 -13.96
N GLY A 76 -11.70 3.22 -12.67
CA GLY A 76 -12.39 2.25 -11.83
C GLY A 76 -11.50 1.06 -11.46
N PHE A 77 -12.13 0.07 -10.85
CA PHE A 77 -11.45 -1.18 -10.55
C PHE A 77 -11.12 -1.92 -11.84
N VAL A 78 -9.86 -2.28 -12.01
CA VAL A 78 -9.35 -3.06 -13.15
C VAL A 78 -8.60 -4.26 -12.61
N GLU A 79 -8.79 -5.41 -13.25
CA GLU A 79 -8.03 -6.60 -12.95
C GLU A 79 -6.55 -6.42 -13.31
N PHE A 80 -5.67 -7.15 -12.61
CA PHE A 80 -4.23 -7.04 -12.79
C PHE A 80 -3.79 -7.30 -14.24
N ASP A 81 -4.42 -8.24 -14.91
CA ASP A 81 -4.11 -8.58 -16.31
C ASP A 81 -4.40 -7.41 -17.24
N VAL A 82 -5.53 -6.70 -17.05
CA VAL A 82 -5.88 -5.49 -17.82
C VAL A 82 -4.85 -4.37 -17.58
N PHE A 83 -4.38 -4.24 -16.33
CA PHE A 83 -3.33 -3.29 -16.00
C PHE A 83 -2.00 -3.64 -16.71
N MET A 84 -1.65 -4.92 -16.75
CA MET A 84 -0.44 -5.40 -17.44
C MET A 84 -0.54 -5.24 -18.96
N GLU A 85 -1.71 -5.46 -19.56
CA GLU A 85 -1.97 -5.20 -20.98
C GLU A 85 -1.77 -3.72 -21.34
N ALA A 86 -2.28 -2.80 -20.51
CA ALA A 86 -2.07 -1.37 -20.70
C ALA A 86 -0.57 -0.99 -20.63
N ILE A 87 0.18 -1.60 -19.71
CA ILE A 87 1.64 -1.41 -19.65
C ILE A 87 2.32 -1.95 -20.88
N LEU A 88 1.95 -3.13 -21.36
CA LEU A 88 2.49 -3.72 -22.58
C LEU A 88 2.23 -2.82 -23.79
N GLU A 89 1.01 -2.32 -23.94
CA GLU A 89 0.61 -1.45 -25.05
C GLU A 89 1.42 -0.15 -25.06
N ILE A 90 1.55 0.51 -23.91
CA ILE A 90 2.24 1.80 -23.81
C ILE A 90 3.76 1.65 -23.99
N MET A 91 4.35 0.57 -23.48
CA MET A 91 5.79 0.33 -23.56
C MET A 91 6.23 -0.39 -24.84
N GLY A 92 5.32 -1.07 -25.54
CA GLY A 92 5.62 -1.87 -26.72
C GLY A 92 6.51 -3.10 -26.45
N ARG A 93 6.58 -3.55 -25.19
CA ARG A 93 7.35 -4.75 -24.79
C ARG A 93 6.72 -5.43 -23.59
N VAL A 94 6.85 -6.75 -23.55
CA VAL A 94 6.40 -7.54 -22.40
C VAL A 94 7.26 -7.22 -21.18
N ILE A 95 6.60 -6.88 -20.08
CA ILE A 95 7.21 -6.83 -18.75
C ILE A 95 6.72 -8.04 -17.99
N MET A 96 7.65 -8.90 -17.63
CA MET A 96 7.32 -10.04 -16.78
C MET A 96 7.37 -9.61 -15.32
N PRO A 97 6.29 -9.77 -14.54
CA PRO A 97 6.34 -9.59 -13.09
C PRO A 97 7.44 -10.46 -12.49
N ARG A 98 8.22 -9.89 -11.58
CA ARG A 98 9.23 -10.63 -10.83
C ARG A 98 8.74 -10.76 -9.40
N PHE A 99 8.34 -11.97 -9.03
CA PHE A 99 8.11 -12.28 -7.63
C PHE A 99 9.45 -12.46 -6.92
N PRO A 100 9.65 -11.88 -5.73
CA PRO A 100 10.82 -12.14 -4.94
C PRO A 100 10.87 -13.64 -4.58
N LYS A 101 12.07 -14.20 -4.49
CA LYS A 101 12.21 -15.55 -3.95
C LYS A 101 11.77 -15.54 -2.49
N VAL A 102 11.11 -16.62 -2.06
CA VAL A 102 10.73 -16.81 -0.65
C VAL A 102 12.02 -17.11 0.12
N THR A 103 12.63 -16.09 0.68
CA THR A 103 13.80 -16.16 1.57
C THR A 103 13.59 -15.18 2.71
N ASP A 104 14.17 -15.48 3.86
CA ASP A 104 14.10 -14.63 5.04
C ASP A 104 14.50 -13.19 4.74
N GLN A 105 15.61 -13.02 4.02
CA GLN A 105 16.13 -11.69 3.70
C GLN A 105 15.15 -10.92 2.79
N ALA A 106 14.64 -11.56 1.73
CA ALA A 106 13.69 -10.90 0.83
C ALA A 106 12.38 -10.51 1.55
N PHE A 107 11.94 -11.35 2.50
CA PHE A 107 10.76 -11.06 3.31
C PHE A 107 11.00 -9.88 4.26
N LEU A 108 12.15 -9.85 4.95
CA LEU A 108 12.50 -8.73 5.82
C LEU A 108 12.76 -7.42 5.06
N ASP A 109 13.33 -7.50 3.86
CA ASP A 109 13.50 -6.32 2.98
C ASP A 109 12.14 -5.77 2.51
N MET A 110 11.16 -6.66 2.30
CA MET A 110 9.80 -6.26 1.97
C MET A 110 9.13 -5.59 3.17
N LEU A 111 9.25 -6.15 4.38
CA LEU A 111 8.74 -5.54 5.61
C LEU A 111 9.44 -4.22 5.96
N ALA A 112 10.70 -4.03 5.55
CA ALA A 112 11.38 -2.72 5.70
C ALA A 112 10.76 -1.62 4.84
N LYS A 113 10.18 -1.99 3.68
CA LYS A 113 9.47 -1.06 2.78
C LYS A 113 7.98 -0.93 3.13
N HIS A 114 7.39 -2.00 3.62
CA HIS A 114 6.00 -2.11 4.00
C HIS A 114 5.94 -2.63 5.45
N PRO A 115 6.05 -1.74 6.46
CA PRO A 115 6.26 -2.14 7.86
C PRO A 115 5.18 -3.06 8.44
N ARG A 116 4.00 -3.08 7.82
CA ARG A 116 2.90 -4.01 8.14
C ARG A 116 2.32 -4.55 6.85
N MET A 117 2.29 -5.86 6.72
CA MET A 117 1.69 -6.54 5.57
C MET A 117 0.58 -7.47 6.02
N SER A 118 -0.58 -7.40 5.36
CA SER A 118 -1.67 -8.32 5.58
C SER A 118 -1.35 -9.70 4.98
N ARG A 119 -2.13 -10.70 5.36
CA ARG A 119 -2.07 -12.03 4.76
C ARG A 119 -2.15 -11.96 3.23
N GLU A 120 -3.13 -11.24 2.70
CA GLU A 120 -3.41 -11.13 1.28
C GLU A 120 -2.27 -10.41 0.52
N GLU A 121 -1.66 -9.41 1.15
CA GLU A 121 -0.48 -8.73 0.60
C GLU A 121 0.73 -9.66 0.54
N ILE A 122 0.93 -10.48 1.56
CA ILE A 122 2.02 -11.47 1.59
C ILE A 122 1.79 -12.55 0.52
N GLU A 123 0.57 -13.10 0.42
CA GLU A 123 0.21 -14.08 -0.60
C GLU A 123 0.39 -13.52 -2.03
N SER A 124 0.08 -12.23 -2.24
CA SER A 124 0.23 -11.57 -3.54
C SER A 124 1.69 -11.22 -3.87
N ALA A 125 2.50 -10.90 -2.85
CA ALA A 125 3.89 -10.50 -3.05
C ALA A 125 4.84 -11.67 -3.25
N PHE A 126 4.57 -12.83 -2.61
CA PHE A 126 5.43 -13.99 -2.60
C PHE A 126 4.73 -15.23 -3.15
N ASN A 127 5.42 -15.94 -4.02
CA ASN A 127 4.93 -17.22 -4.56
C ASN A 127 5.44 -18.37 -3.68
N PHE A 128 4.73 -18.65 -2.59
CA PHE A 128 5.05 -19.75 -1.70
C PHE A 128 4.86 -21.11 -2.40
N SER A 129 5.79 -22.05 -2.15
CA SER A 129 5.70 -23.39 -2.70
C SER A 129 4.80 -24.30 -1.85
N LYS A 130 4.43 -25.47 -2.42
CA LYS A 130 3.73 -26.49 -1.64
C LYS A 130 4.61 -27.13 -0.56
N ASP A 131 5.90 -27.11 -0.78
CA ASP A 131 6.89 -27.70 0.14
C ASP A 131 7.22 -26.78 1.30
N GLU A 132 7.06 -25.48 1.12
CA GLU A 132 7.16 -24.47 2.18
C GLU A 132 5.95 -23.52 2.09
N PRO A 133 4.83 -23.90 2.70
CA PRO A 133 3.63 -23.06 2.75
C PRO A 133 3.91 -21.77 3.53
N MET A 134 3.19 -20.72 3.18
CA MET A 134 3.30 -19.42 3.87
C MET A 134 3.21 -19.56 5.40
N LYS A 135 2.29 -20.41 5.87
CA LYS A 135 2.10 -20.64 7.31
C LYS A 135 3.38 -21.14 7.99
N ASP A 136 4.00 -22.18 7.45
CA ASP A 136 5.20 -22.78 8.04
C ASP A 136 6.38 -21.81 8.01
N PHE A 137 6.52 -21.05 6.93
CA PHE A 137 7.51 -19.97 6.81
C PHE A 137 7.31 -18.91 7.90
N LEU A 138 6.07 -18.41 8.08
CA LEU A 138 5.76 -17.39 9.07
C LEU A 138 5.94 -17.92 10.50
N ASP A 139 5.46 -19.13 10.80
CA ASP A 139 5.62 -19.77 12.12
C ASP A 139 7.09 -19.90 12.50
N ARG A 140 7.95 -20.29 11.55
CA ARG A 140 9.41 -20.35 11.77
C ARG A 140 9.99 -18.97 12.04
N MET A 141 9.68 -17.97 11.23
CA MET A 141 10.19 -16.60 11.40
C MET A 141 9.75 -15.96 12.73
N ILE A 142 8.52 -16.28 13.20
CA ILE A 142 8.01 -15.89 14.53
C ILE A 142 8.82 -16.60 15.63
N GLY A 143 9.00 -17.91 15.49
CA GLY A 143 9.79 -18.72 16.46
C GLY A 143 11.25 -18.26 16.59
N GLU A 144 11.82 -17.69 15.53
CA GLU A 144 13.14 -17.08 15.52
C GLU A 144 13.17 -15.64 16.07
N GLY A 145 12.02 -15.06 16.43
CA GLY A 145 11.92 -13.71 16.97
C GLY A 145 12.24 -12.60 15.94
N ARG A 146 12.04 -12.86 14.65
CA ARG A 146 12.36 -11.93 13.55
C ARG A 146 11.18 -11.09 13.13
N ILE A 147 9.97 -11.63 13.30
CA ILE A 147 8.70 -10.99 12.97
C ILE A 147 7.69 -11.26 14.07
N GLN A 148 6.67 -10.42 14.11
CA GLN A 148 5.50 -10.64 14.96
C GLN A 148 4.23 -10.62 14.10
N MET A 149 3.19 -11.31 14.59
CA MET A 149 1.89 -11.40 13.96
C MET A 149 0.82 -10.80 14.89
N THR A 150 -0.01 -9.93 14.36
CA THR A 150 -1.16 -9.35 15.07
C THR A 150 -2.42 -9.78 14.36
N HIS A 151 -3.34 -10.42 15.08
CA HIS A 151 -4.61 -10.90 14.53
C HIS A 151 -5.70 -9.83 14.65
N PHE A 152 -6.51 -9.70 13.59
CA PHE A 152 -7.70 -8.87 13.52
C PHE A 152 -8.81 -9.66 12.85
N ASP A 153 -9.88 -9.95 13.60
CA ASP A 153 -11.07 -10.67 13.13
C ASP A 153 -10.73 -11.84 12.15
N LYS A 154 -10.81 -11.62 10.85
CA LYS A 154 -10.61 -12.63 9.80
C LYS A 154 -9.23 -12.61 9.13
N THR A 155 -8.38 -11.66 9.47
CA THR A 155 -7.06 -11.52 8.88
C THR A 155 -5.98 -11.34 9.95
N PHE A 156 -4.74 -11.28 9.51
CA PHE A 156 -3.61 -10.93 10.37
C PHE A 156 -2.66 -9.98 9.64
N PHE A 157 -1.86 -9.29 10.43
CA PHE A 157 -0.74 -8.49 9.94
C PHE A 157 0.56 -9.03 10.47
N VAL A 158 1.57 -8.97 9.62
CA VAL A 158 2.94 -9.29 9.97
C VAL A 158 3.76 -8.01 9.96
N SER A 159 4.57 -7.82 10.99
CA SER A 159 5.53 -6.74 11.11
C SER A 159 6.88 -7.28 11.59
N ARG A 160 7.94 -6.50 11.35
CA ARG A 160 9.26 -6.81 11.88
C ARG A 160 9.31 -6.47 13.37
N ILE A 161 10.07 -7.27 14.14
CA ILE A 161 10.44 -6.96 15.54
C ILE A 161 11.62 -6.02 15.58
#